data_02b4febc5ac2b91d6c961b751aef2914
#
_entry.id   02b4febc5ac2b91d6c961b751aef2914
#
_cell.length_a   1.000
_cell.length_b   1.000
_cell.length_c   1.000
_cell.angle_alpha   90.00
_cell.angle_beta   90.00
_cell.angle_gamma   90.00
#
_symmetry.space_group_name_H-M   'P 1'
#
loop_
_entity.id
_entity.type
_entity.pdbx_description
1 polymer ?
#
loop_
_entity_poly.entity_id
_entity_poly.type
_entity_poly.pdbx_seq_one_letter_code
_entity_poly.pdbx_strand_id
1 'polypeptide(L)'
;MKPVRRPEWIDFRPCGGFVKIDSVVLREIRMPLIRPFETSFGRTTERRILLVEVQAEGVTGWGECTAGEHPSFSAECTDTAWVMLCNELIPALLHSEISSAGACPKALSSVRGNRMAKAALENAVWDAESQQLEVPLWELLGGVRRKIPCGVSLGIQPSIEQLLDLVEMELAAGYQRIKLKCKPGYDVQMFEAVRTRWPAIALSCDANGSYRLKDQDLLRSLDAFGMLMIEQPLWHNDFYFHSMLQSQLETPICLDESIHNRRDALAAIEMESCRIINVKLGRVGGFSEAIRVHNVTAERGVPVWCGGMLETGIGRAHNIALASLENFILPGDVSASSRYWEEDIIEPAVEVTPNGEILVPQSVGRGFEVKRDRVEQLTVRSERFHHRNKAHGESAGAAQARA
;
A
#
# COMPACT_ATOMS: atom_id res chain seq x y z
N MET A 1 37.28 6.79 7.02
CA MET A 1 36.04 6.01 6.93
C MET A 1 36.01 5.05 8.12
N LYS A 2 35.13 5.29 9.09
CA LYS A 2 34.88 4.32 10.17
C LYS A 2 34.02 3.18 9.59
N PRO A 3 34.28 1.91 9.91
CA PRO A 3 33.46 0.83 9.45
C PRO A 3 32.05 1.00 10.05
N VAL A 4 31.04 1.14 9.17
CA VAL A 4 29.63 1.10 9.55
C VAL A 4 29.39 -0.26 10.17
N ARG A 5 29.04 -0.32 11.46
CA ARG A 5 28.55 -1.55 12.09
C ARG A 5 27.37 -2.03 11.23
N ARG A 6 27.50 -3.23 10.67
CA ARG A 6 26.38 -3.92 10.03
C ARG A 6 25.27 -4.02 11.09
N PRO A 7 24.07 -3.47 10.85
CA PRO A 7 22.94 -3.83 11.70
C PRO A 7 22.81 -5.35 11.56
N GLU A 8 22.75 -6.04 12.67
CA GLU A 8 22.31 -7.43 12.68
C GLU A 8 20.97 -7.42 11.98
N TRP A 9 20.92 -8.03 10.82
CA TRP A 9 19.67 -8.30 10.13
C TRP A 9 18.74 -8.83 11.20
N ILE A 10 17.56 -8.25 11.34
CA ILE A 10 16.50 -8.88 12.12
C ILE A 10 16.25 -10.19 11.38
N ASP A 11 17.02 -11.21 11.72
CA ASP A 11 16.62 -12.57 11.52
C ASP A 11 15.31 -12.64 12.30
N PHE A 12 14.18 -12.66 11.58
CA PHE A 12 12.89 -13.00 12.16
C PHE A 12 13.14 -14.29 12.92
N ARG A 13 13.44 -14.16 14.23
CA ARG A 13 13.66 -15.34 15.07
C ARG A 13 12.36 -16.10 14.98
N PRO A 14 12.33 -17.34 14.48
CA PRO A 14 11.14 -18.14 14.58
C PRO A 14 10.85 -18.27 16.09
N CYS A 15 9.87 -17.53 16.57
CA CYS A 15 9.22 -17.88 17.81
C CYS A 15 8.66 -19.26 17.55
N GLY A 16 9.18 -20.28 18.18
CA GLY A 16 9.11 -21.72 17.92
C GLY A 16 7.74 -22.37 17.65
N GLY A 17 6.96 -21.83 16.71
CA GLY A 17 5.70 -22.38 16.22
C GLY A 17 5.55 -22.12 14.72
N PHE A 18 4.84 -23.01 14.03
CA PHE A 18 4.42 -22.82 12.65
C PHE A 18 3.08 -22.06 12.67
N VAL A 19 2.89 -21.12 11.73
CA VAL A 19 1.56 -20.56 11.45
C VAL A 19 0.80 -21.61 10.64
N LYS A 20 0.01 -22.43 11.36
CA LYS A 20 -0.80 -23.47 10.73
C LYS A 20 -2.06 -22.88 10.16
N ILE A 21 -2.10 -22.76 8.85
CA ILE A 21 -3.26 -22.24 8.12
C ILE A 21 -4.25 -23.36 7.88
N ASP A 22 -5.45 -23.24 8.44
CA ASP A 22 -6.53 -24.22 8.31
C ASP A 22 -7.35 -24.04 7.03
N SER A 23 -7.68 -22.79 6.72
CA SER A 23 -8.43 -22.42 5.52
C SER A 23 -8.20 -20.95 5.14
N VAL A 24 -8.51 -20.63 3.89
CA VAL A 24 -8.54 -19.27 3.35
C VAL A 24 -9.90 -19.01 2.73
N VAL A 25 -10.51 -17.86 3.04
CA VAL A 25 -11.71 -17.38 2.34
C VAL A 25 -11.33 -16.15 1.54
N LEU A 26 -11.61 -16.18 0.25
CA LEU A 26 -11.50 -15.05 -0.65
C LEU A 26 -12.87 -14.46 -0.89
N ARG A 27 -13.02 -13.14 -0.73
CA ARG A 27 -14.26 -12.41 -0.96
C ARG A 27 -14.02 -11.23 -1.89
N GLU A 28 -14.97 -10.96 -2.77
CA GLU A 28 -15.06 -9.66 -3.43
C GLU A 28 -16.22 -8.89 -2.81
N ILE A 29 -15.93 -7.69 -2.35
CA ILE A 29 -16.92 -6.73 -1.87
C ILE A 29 -16.99 -5.53 -2.80
N ARG A 30 -18.12 -4.78 -2.75
CA ARG A 30 -18.29 -3.51 -3.45
C ARG A 30 -18.62 -2.40 -2.48
N MET A 31 -17.89 -1.30 -2.58
CA MET A 31 -18.09 -0.13 -1.72
C MET A 31 -18.10 1.16 -2.54
N PRO A 32 -19.19 1.93 -2.52
CA PRO A 32 -19.25 3.24 -3.16
C PRO A 32 -18.39 4.25 -2.41
N LEU A 33 -17.69 5.11 -3.15
CA LEU A 33 -16.99 6.26 -2.58
C LEU A 33 -17.97 7.39 -2.28
N ILE A 34 -17.80 8.10 -1.18
CA ILE A 34 -18.60 9.31 -0.84
C ILE A 34 -18.45 10.36 -1.93
N ARG A 35 -17.24 10.50 -2.49
CA ARG A 35 -16.92 11.41 -3.59
C ARG A 35 -16.10 10.68 -4.65
N PRO A 36 -16.33 10.96 -5.93
CA PRO A 36 -15.49 10.43 -6.99
C PRO A 36 -14.02 10.82 -6.79
N PHE A 37 -13.11 9.88 -7.09
CA PHE A 37 -11.67 10.13 -7.07
C PHE A 37 -11.12 10.07 -8.50
N GLU A 38 -10.64 11.21 -9.01
CA GLU A 38 -10.13 11.33 -10.37
C GLU A 38 -8.60 11.47 -10.38
N THR A 39 -7.96 10.66 -11.23
CA THR A 39 -6.52 10.66 -11.49
C THR A 39 -6.27 10.84 -12.99
N SER A 40 -4.99 10.86 -13.41
CA SER A 40 -4.64 10.81 -14.84
C SER A 40 -5.08 9.51 -15.54
N PHE A 41 -5.37 8.44 -14.80
CA PHE A 41 -5.81 7.15 -15.35
C PHE A 41 -7.31 7.01 -15.51
N GLY A 42 -8.12 7.82 -14.81
CA GLY A 42 -9.57 7.74 -14.85
C GLY A 42 -10.25 8.17 -13.55
N ARG A 43 -11.57 7.96 -13.49
CA ARG A 43 -12.44 8.36 -12.38
C ARG A 43 -13.03 7.13 -11.71
N THR A 44 -12.83 7.01 -10.40
CA THR A 44 -13.36 5.93 -9.56
C THR A 44 -14.53 6.47 -8.72
N THR A 45 -15.67 5.80 -8.76
CA THR A 45 -16.87 6.13 -7.97
C THR A 45 -17.23 5.01 -6.99
N GLU A 46 -16.77 3.80 -7.27
CA GLU A 46 -16.97 2.59 -6.47
C GLU A 46 -15.67 1.77 -6.48
N ARG A 47 -15.39 1.07 -5.41
CA ARG A 47 -14.28 0.12 -5.35
C ARG A 47 -14.80 -1.31 -5.34
N ARG A 48 -14.25 -2.15 -6.23
CA ARG A 48 -14.29 -3.61 -6.17
C ARG A 48 -13.04 -4.05 -5.39
N ILE A 49 -13.22 -4.67 -4.25
CA ILE A 49 -12.14 -4.97 -3.31
C ILE A 49 -12.12 -6.46 -3.02
N LEU A 50 -10.93 -7.08 -3.11
CA LEU A 50 -10.77 -8.47 -2.69
C LEU A 50 -10.25 -8.50 -1.26
N LEU A 51 -10.99 -9.17 -0.40
CA LEU A 51 -10.60 -9.45 0.98
C LEU A 51 -10.19 -10.91 1.12
N VAL A 52 -9.14 -11.14 1.87
CA VAL A 52 -8.62 -12.47 2.22
C VAL A 52 -8.77 -12.68 3.71
N GLU A 53 -9.45 -13.76 4.10
CA GLU A 53 -9.50 -14.24 5.48
C GLU A 53 -8.63 -15.48 5.60
N VAL A 54 -7.58 -15.43 6.41
CA VAL A 54 -6.76 -16.59 6.77
C VAL A 54 -7.18 -17.09 8.13
N GLN A 55 -7.70 -18.32 8.18
CA GLN A 55 -8.00 -19.01 9.43
C GLN A 55 -6.77 -19.80 9.87
N ALA A 56 -6.25 -19.54 11.06
CA ALA A 56 -5.06 -20.16 11.58
C ALA A 56 -5.20 -20.40 13.08
N GLU A 57 -5.35 -21.68 13.50
CA GLU A 57 -5.38 -22.09 14.93
C GLU A 57 -6.29 -21.23 15.81
N GLY A 58 -7.51 -20.99 15.35
CA GLY A 58 -8.55 -20.28 16.11
C GLY A 58 -8.56 -18.75 15.96
N VAL A 59 -7.57 -18.15 15.27
CA VAL A 59 -7.58 -16.73 14.94
C VAL A 59 -7.93 -16.50 13.48
N THR A 60 -8.32 -15.26 13.14
CA THR A 60 -8.61 -14.84 11.77
C THR A 60 -7.76 -13.64 11.40
N GLY A 61 -6.80 -13.86 10.52
CA GLY A 61 -6.07 -12.77 9.87
C GLY A 61 -6.79 -12.26 8.63
N TRP A 62 -6.79 -10.96 8.44
CA TRP A 62 -7.41 -10.29 7.31
C TRP A 62 -6.37 -9.61 6.43
N GLY A 63 -6.61 -9.64 5.11
CA GLY A 63 -5.81 -8.93 4.12
C GLY A 63 -6.67 -8.32 3.04
N GLU A 64 -6.17 -7.28 2.40
CA GLU A 64 -6.85 -6.57 1.34
C GLU A 64 -5.96 -6.49 0.10
N CYS A 65 -6.51 -6.87 -1.07
CA CYS A 65 -5.88 -6.66 -2.36
C CYS A 65 -6.26 -5.28 -2.89
N THR A 66 -5.27 -4.44 -3.10
CA THR A 66 -5.46 -3.05 -3.52
C THR A 66 -5.53 -2.87 -5.03
N ALA A 67 -5.60 -3.95 -5.82
CA ALA A 67 -5.75 -3.88 -7.27
C ALA A 67 -6.98 -3.04 -7.66
N GLY A 68 -6.81 -2.21 -8.68
CA GLY A 68 -7.91 -1.43 -9.25
C GLY A 68 -8.86 -2.30 -10.08
N GLU A 69 -9.99 -1.76 -10.47
CA GLU A 69 -10.91 -2.44 -11.39
C GLU A 69 -10.27 -2.69 -12.76
N HIS A 70 -9.45 -1.73 -13.22
CA HIS A 70 -8.71 -1.80 -14.47
C HIS A 70 -7.19 -1.78 -14.23
N PRO A 71 -6.38 -2.39 -15.12
CA PRO A 71 -4.93 -2.46 -14.98
C PRO A 71 -4.25 -1.15 -15.45
N SER A 72 -4.66 -0.01 -14.92
CA SER A 72 -4.15 1.32 -15.31
C SER A 72 -3.01 1.80 -14.41
N PHE A 73 -3.07 1.51 -13.10
CA PHE A 73 -1.99 1.83 -12.16
C PHE A 73 -0.90 0.75 -12.15
N SER A 74 -1.29 -0.51 -12.25
CA SER A 74 -0.38 -1.67 -12.30
C SER A 74 -0.88 -2.68 -13.34
N ALA A 75 -0.09 -3.72 -13.61
CA ALA A 75 -0.50 -4.82 -14.49
C ALA A 75 -1.61 -5.70 -13.87
N GLU A 76 -1.91 -5.54 -12.60
CA GLU A 76 -2.96 -6.26 -11.89
C GLU A 76 -4.27 -5.47 -11.88
N CYS A 77 -5.38 -6.18 -12.00
CA CYS A 77 -6.72 -5.66 -11.71
C CYS A 77 -7.49 -6.65 -10.82
N THR A 78 -8.65 -6.25 -10.33
CA THR A 78 -9.47 -7.09 -9.43
C THR A 78 -9.71 -8.48 -10.00
N ASP A 79 -10.04 -8.59 -11.29
CA ASP A 79 -10.33 -9.88 -11.91
C ASP A 79 -9.09 -10.76 -12.10
N THR A 80 -7.96 -10.20 -12.54
CA THR A 80 -6.70 -10.96 -12.64
C THR A 80 -6.20 -11.39 -11.25
N ALA A 81 -6.32 -10.53 -10.25
CA ALA A 81 -5.96 -10.85 -8.87
C ALA A 81 -6.84 -11.99 -8.31
N TRP A 82 -8.16 -11.97 -8.58
CA TRP A 82 -9.06 -13.06 -8.20
C TRP A 82 -8.60 -14.40 -8.77
N VAL A 83 -8.37 -14.45 -10.09
CA VAL A 83 -7.93 -15.69 -10.76
C VAL A 83 -6.60 -16.19 -10.20
N MET A 84 -5.64 -15.30 -9.98
CA MET A 84 -4.33 -15.67 -9.44
C MET A 84 -4.41 -16.13 -7.98
N LEU A 85 -5.26 -15.51 -7.17
CA LEU A 85 -5.51 -15.95 -5.80
C LEU A 85 -6.12 -17.35 -5.78
N CYS A 86 -7.18 -17.60 -6.55
CA CYS A 86 -7.88 -18.88 -6.56
C CYS A 86 -7.01 -20.04 -7.08
N ASN A 87 -6.33 -19.83 -8.21
CA ASN A 87 -5.72 -20.93 -8.94
C ASN A 87 -4.27 -21.21 -8.56
N GLU A 88 -3.55 -20.19 -8.08
CA GLU A 88 -2.10 -20.27 -7.88
C GLU A 88 -1.69 -19.95 -6.43
N LEU A 89 -2.06 -18.77 -5.91
CA LEU A 89 -1.46 -18.24 -4.69
C LEU A 89 -2.00 -18.90 -3.42
N ILE A 90 -3.33 -19.03 -3.30
CA ILE A 90 -3.95 -19.69 -2.12
C ILE A 90 -3.58 -21.17 -2.09
N PRO A 91 -3.65 -21.94 -3.20
CA PRO A 91 -3.16 -23.31 -3.21
C PRO A 91 -1.69 -23.44 -2.82
N ALA A 92 -0.80 -22.58 -3.36
CA ALA A 92 0.62 -22.58 -3.02
C ALA A 92 0.86 -22.33 -1.52
N LEU A 93 0.12 -21.36 -0.93
CA LEU A 93 0.20 -21.07 0.49
C LEU A 93 -0.25 -22.27 1.34
N LEU A 94 -1.41 -22.87 1.02
CA LEU A 94 -1.97 -24.02 1.76
C LEU A 94 -1.16 -25.29 1.64
N HIS A 95 -0.33 -25.45 0.59
CA HIS A 95 0.58 -26.58 0.44
C HIS A 95 1.96 -26.35 1.07
N SER A 96 2.22 -25.18 1.60
CA SER A 96 3.51 -24.80 2.19
C SER A 96 3.48 -24.87 3.71
N GLU A 97 4.59 -25.27 4.31
CA GLU A 97 4.80 -25.11 5.76
C GLU A 97 5.26 -23.68 6.01
N ILE A 98 4.46 -22.91 6.72
CA ILE A 98 4.70 -21.50 7.04
C ILE A 98 5.23 -21.42 8.47
N SER A 99 6.53 -21.24 8.63
CA SER A 99 7.18 -21.11 9.95
C SER A 99 6.94 -19.74 10.60
N SER A 100 6.60 -18.73 9.82
CA SER A 100 6.23 -17.36 10.24
C SER A 100 5.65 -16.62 9.04
N ALA A 101 4.98 -15.50 9.25
CA ALA A 101 4.49 -14.66 8.14
C ALA A 101 5.61 -14.20 7.20
N GLY A 102 6.81 -13.96 7.72
CA GLY A 102 8.01 -13.65 6.93
C GLY A 102 8.43 -14.77 5.96
N ALA A 103 7.93 -16.00 6.10
CA ALA A 103 8.16 -17.11 5.16
C ALA A 103 7.21 -17.11 3.96
N CYS A 104 6.09 -16.36 4.00
CA CYS A 104 5.12 -16.30 2.91
C CYS A 104 5.72 -15.93 1.55
N PRO A 105 6.63 -14.94 1.42
CA PRO A 105 7.23 -14.62 0.13
C PRO A 105 7.93 -15.80 -0.53
N LYS A 106 8.53 -16.70 0.26
CA LYS A 106 9.17 -17.92 -0.25
C LYS A 106 8.12 -18.91 -0.77
N ALA A 107 7.05 -19.13 -0.01
CA ALA A 107 5.94 -20.00 -0.42
C ALA A 107 5.28 -19.54 -1.73
N LEU A 108 5.19 -18.23 -1.95
CA LEU A 108 4.57 -17.64 -3.13
C LEU A 108 5.56 -17.31 -4.26
N SER A 109 6.81 -17.73 -4.16
CA SER A 109 7.89 -17.33 -5.08
C SER A 109 7.80 -17.95 -6.48
N SER A 110 7.10 -19.07 -6.65
CA SER A 110 6.86 -19.71 -7.96
C SER A 110 6.03 -18.81 -8.90
N VAL A 111 5.20 -17.93 -8.36
CA VAL A 111 4.38 -17.00 -9.14
C VAL A 111 5.14 -15.68 -9.35
N ARG A 112 5.37 -15.29 -10.61
CA ARG A 112 5.98 -13.98 -10.93
C ARG A 112 4.94 -12.88 -10.88
N GLY A 113 5.36 -11.66 -10.47
CA GLY A 113 4.45 -10.50 -10.39
C GLY A 113 3.32 -10.73 -9.39
N ASN A 114 2.11 -10.27 -9.74
CA ASN A 114 0.89 -10.40 -8.93
C ASN A 114 1.12 -9.96 -7.48
N ARG A 115 1.74 -8.79 -7.32
CA ARG A 115 2.21 -8.30 -6.02
C ARG A 115 1.06 -7.89 -5.12
N MET A 116 0.00 -7.29 -5.69
CA MET A 116 -1.17 -6.87 -4.91
C MET A 116 -1.96 -8.08 -4.38
N ALA A 117 -2.09 -9.12 -5.20
CA ALA A 117 -2.67 -10.39 -4.79
C ALA A 117 -1.83 -11.09 -3.71
N LYS A 118 -0.49 -11.10 -3.87
CA LYS A 118 0.43 -11.64 -2.85
C LYS A 118 0.37 -10.86 -1.54
N ALA A 119 0.34 -9.54 -1.62
CA ALA A 119 0.25 -8.68 -0.46
C ALA A 119 -1.01 -8.98 0.37
N ALA A 120 -2.15 -9.22 -0.28
CA ALA A 120 -3.38 -9.57 0.42
C ALA A 120 -3.22 -10.85 1.25
N LEU A 121 -2.61 -11.89 0.68
CA LEU A 121 -2.35 -13.14 1.41
C LEU A 121 -1.32 -12.95 2.53
N GLU A 122 -0.18 -12.35 2.21
CA GLU A 122 0.90 -12.17 3.17
C GLU A 122 0.46 -11.31 4.36
N ASN A 123 -0.22 -10.19 4.09
CA ASN A 123 -0.71 -9.29 5.14
C ASN A 123 -1.72 -9.98 6.06
N ALA A 124 -2.57 -10.87 5.50
CA ALA A 124 -3.49 -11.68 6.30
C ALA A 124 -2.75 -12.67 7.23
N VAL A 125 -1.64 -13.25 6.77
CA VAL A 125 -0.82 -14.14 7.61
C VAL A 125 -0.09 -13.37 8.70
N TRP A 126 0.44 -12.17 8.40
CA TRP A 126 1.03 -11.29 9.42
C TRP A 126 0.02 -10.88 10.48
N ASP A 127 -1.21 -10.56 10.09
CA ASP A 127 -2.29 -10.25 11.03
C ASP A 127 -2.66 -11.47 11.89
N ALA A 128 -2.74 -12.67 11.31
CA ALA A 128 -2.98 -13.91 12.06
C ALA A 128 -1.85 -14.19 13.05
N GLU A 129 -0.58 -14.11 12.63
CA GLU A 129 0.58 -14.35 13.48
C GLU A 129 0.64 -13.36 14.65
N SER A 130 0.33 -12.08 14.41
CA SER A 130 0.29 -11.09 15.49
C SER A 130 -0.78 -11.39 16.54
N GLN A 131 -1.93 -11.93 16.11
CA GLN A 131 -2.99 -12.37 17.03
C GLN A 131 -2.58 -13.63 17.80
N GLN A 132 -1.92 -14.61 17.17
CA GLN A 132 -1.41 -15.81 17.84
C GLN A 132 -0.34 -15.49 18.87
N LEU A 133 0.50 -14.49 18.60
CA LEU A 133 1.55 -14.02 19.52
C LEU A 133 1.02 -13.03 20.58
N GLU A 134 -0.26 -12.66 20.51
CA GLU A 134 -0.92 -11.69 21.40
C GLU A 134 -0.21 -10.32 21.42
N VAL A 135 0.35 -9.88 20.28
CA VAL A 135 1.01 -8.59 20.13
C VAL A 135 0.31 -7.72 19.08
N PRO A 136 0.41 -6.39 19.19
CA PRO A 136 -0.03 -5.51 18.12
C PRO A 136 0.77 -5.75 16.82
N LEU A 137 0.10 -5.70 15.68
CA LEU A 137 0.74 -5.93 14.38
C LEU A 137 1.92 -4.97 14.14
N TRP A 138 1.76 -3.67 14.46
CA TRP A 138 2.83 -2.70 14.29
C TRP A 138 4.08 -3.04 15.11
N GLU A 139 3.92 -3.62 16.30
CA GLU A 139 5.03 -4.06 17.17
C GLU A 139 5.73 -5.28 16.57
N LEU A 140 4.97 -6.26 16.07
CA LEU A 140 5.52 -7.43 15.37
C LEU A 140 6.35 -7.03 14.14
N LEU A 141 5.95 -5.96 13.43
CA LEU A 141 6.70 -5.43 12.28
C LEU A 141 7.96 -4.64 12.68
N GLY A 142 8.18 -4.37 13.97
CA GLY A 142 9.29 -3.55 14.46
C GLY A 142 8.99 -2.05 14.43
N GLY A 143 7.74 -1.65 14.47
CA GLY A 143 7.31 -0.27 14.56
C GLY A 143 7.79 0.41 15.85
N VAL A 144 8.03 1.71 15.79
CA VAL A 144 8.51 2.51 16.93
C VAL A 144 7.62 3.72 17.23
N ARG A 145 6.75 4.07 16.27
CA ARG A 145 5.88 5.25 16.39
C ARG A 145 4.55 4.88 17.00
N ARG A 146 4.07 5.71 17.91
CA ARG A 146 2.72 5.61 18.53
C ARG A 146 1.66 6.45 17.80
N LYS A 147 2.10 7.27 16.86
CA LYS A 147 1.28 8.13 16.01
C LYS A 147 2.01 8.35 14.69
N ILE A 148 1.25 8.45 13.61
CA ILE A 148 1.78 8.65 12.27
C ILE A 148 1.24 9.97 11.69
N PRO A 149 2.07 10.78 11.02
CA PRO A 149 1.64 12.01 10.38
C PRO A 149 0.84 11.69 9.11
N CYS A 150 -0.22 12.45 8.87
CA CYS A 150 -1.12 12.22 7.75
C CYS A 150 -1.12 13.39 6.78
N GLY A 151 -0.99 13.07 5.51
CA GLY A 151 -1.30 13.92 4.39
C GLY A 151 -2.56 13.43 3.67
N VAL A 152 -2.97 14.19 2.69
CA VAL A 152 -4.11 13.85 1.87
C VAL A 152 -3.81 14.04 0.39
N SER A 153 -4.33 13.14 -0.45
CA SER A 153 -4.27 13.26 -1.90
C SER A 153 -5.59 13.77 -2.43
N LEU A 154 -5.55 14.86 -3.20
CA LEU A 154 -6.71 15.44 -3.85
C LEU A 154 -6.72 15.03 -5.33
N GLY A 155 -7.83 14.45 -5.75
CA GLY A 155 -8.06 14.16 -7.17
C GLY A 155 -8.19 15.46 -7.98
N ILE A 156 -8.11 15.33 -9.30
CA ILE A 156 -8.27 16.45 -10.23
C ILE A 156 -9.66 17.05 -10.03
N GLN A 157 -9.71 18.37 -9.85
CA GLN A 157 -10.96 19.11 -9.67
C GLN A 157 -11.38 19.81 -10.96
N PRO A 158 -12.68 20.05 -11.17
CA PRO A 158 -13.19 20.73 -12.37
C PRO A 158 -12.74 22.18 -12.50
N SER A 159 -12.46 22.85 -11.37
CA SER A 159 -12.01 24.25 -11.33
C SER A 159 -11.01 24.50 -10.19
N ILE A 160 -10.26 25.58 -10.31
CA ILE A 160 -9.33 26.04 -9.27
C ILE A 160 -10.11 26.43 -8.00
N GLU A 161 -11.28 27.06 -8.14
CA GLU A 161 -12.13 27.43 -7.01
C GLU A 161 -12.52 26.21 -6.16
N GLN A 162 -13.05 25.15 -6.81
CA GLN A 162 -13.38 23.91 -6.12
C GLN A 162 -12.16 23.24 -5.48
N LEU A 163 -10.99 23.34 -6.12
CA LEU A 163 -9.74 22.86 -5.54
C LEU A 163 -9.40 23.63 -4.27
N LEU A 164 -9.47 24.97 -4.29
CA LEU A 164 -9.15 25.79 -3.14
C LEU A 164 -10.10 25.52 -1.97
N ASP A 165 -11.40 25.36 -2.22
CA ASP A 165 -12.38 24.99 -1.20
C ASP A 165 -12.06 23.61 -0.58
N LEU A 166 -11.67 22.64 -1.42
CA LEU A 166 -11.29 21.33 -0.94
C LEU A 166 -10.00 21.36 -0.12
N VAL A 167 -8.99 22.14 -0.55
CA VAL A 167 -7.75 22.33 0.21
C VAL A 167 -8.05 22.96 1.59
N GLU A 168 -8.91 23.98 1.65
CA GLU A 168 -9.30 24.62 2.90
C GLU A 168 -9.97 23.62 3.85
N MET A 169 -10.89 22.82 3.34
CA MET A 169 -11.59 21.79 4.11
C MET A 169 -10.60 20.75 4.69
N GLU A 170 -9.64 20.28 3.90
CA GLU A 170 -8.69 19.27 4.35
C GLU A 170 -7.66 19.87 5.35
N LEU A 171 -7.25 21.11 5.17
CA LEU A 171 -6.41 21.82 6.14
C LEU A 171 -7.16 22.03 7.48
N ALA A 172 -8.45 22.38 7.42
CA ALA A 172 -9.30 22.49 8.60
C ALA A 172 -9.50 21.14 9.31
N ALA A 173 -9.48 20.03 8.57
CA ALA A 173 -9.50 18.68 9.13
C ALA A 173 -8.15 18.26 9.74
N GLY A 174 -7.10 19.10 9.64
CA GLY A 174 -5.81 18.92 10.28
C GLY A 174 -4.73 18.27 9.42
N TYR A 175 -5.00 17.86 8.18
CA TYR A 175 -3.99 17.18 7.35
C TYR A 175 -2.74 18.02 7.15
N GLN A 176 -1.57 17.39 7.41
CA GLN A 176 -0.28 18.08 7.46
C GLN A 176 0.34 18.33 6.08
N ARG A 177 -0.04 17.55 5.07
CA ARG A 177 0.45 17.67 3.68
C ARG A 177 -0.74 17.57 2.72
N ILE A 178 -0.76 18.48 1.75
CA ILE A 178 -1.70 18.44 0.62
C ILE A 178 -0.95 17.94 -0.62
N LYS A 179 -1.43 16.86 -1.22
CA LYS A 179 -0.93 16.32 -2.50
C LYS A 179 -1.95 16.56 -3.60
N LEU A 180 -1.54 17.23 -4.66
CA LEU A 180 -2.38 17.54 -5.82
C LEU A 180 -2.03 16.61 -6.98
N LYS A 181 -3.05 16.02 -7.60
CA LYS A 181 -2.87 15.33 -8.88
C LYS A 181 -2.63 16.35 -9.98
N CYS A 182 -1.58 16.15 -10.75
CA CYS A 182 -1.20 17.05 -11.82
C CYS A 182 -1.19 16.35 -13.19
N LYS A 183 -1.35 17.17 -14.23
CA LYS A 183 -1.31 16.76 -15.62
C LYS A 183 -0.84 17.92 -16.49
N PRO A 184 -0.17 17.67 -17.63
CA PRO A 184 0.28 18.73 -18.52
C PRO A 184 -0.82 19.72 -18.91
N GLY A 185 -0.52 21.01 -18.73
CA GLY A 185 -1.38 22.13 -19.18
C GLY A 185 -2.28 22.76 -18.10
N TYR A 186 -2.31 22.19 -16.88
CA TYR A 186 -3.13 22.72 -15.78
C TYR A 186 -2.30 23.06 -14.52
N ASP A 187 -1.05 22.65 -14.46
CA ASP A 187 -0.27 22.51 -13.25
C ASP A 187 0.15 23.85 -12.64
N VAL A 188 0.77 24.74 -13.44
CA VAL A 188 1.36 25.99 -12.95
C VAL A 188 0.30 26.86 -12.28
N GLN A 189 -0.84 27.07 -12.95
CA GLN A 189 -1.94 27.90 -12.43
C GLN A 189 -2.52 27.32 -11.14
N MET A 190 -2.63 25.99 -11.05
CA MET A 190 -3.12 25.27 -9.88
C MET A 190 -2.19 25.51 -8.68
N PHE A 191 -0.88 25.30 -8.85
CA PHE A 191 0.10 25.49 -7.78
C PHE A 191 0.23 26.96 -7.38
N GLU A 192 0.19 27.88 -8.34
CA GLU A 192 0.20 29.33 -8.09
C GLU A 192 -1.01 29.74 -7.23
N ALA A 193 -2.21 29.30 -7.56
CA ALA A 193 -3.42 29.60 -6.81
C ALA A 193 -3.35 29.07 -5.37
N VAL A 194 -2.94 27.82 -5.18
CA VAL A 194 -2.81 27.21 -3.85
C VAL A 194 -1.71 27.90 -3.04
N ARG A 195 -0.55 28.17 -3.63
CA ARG A 195 0.59 28.78 -2.96
C ARG A 195 0.32 30.25 -2.60
N THR A 196 -0.44 30.97 -3.44
CA THR A 196 -0.89 32.35 -3.14
C THR A 196 -1.78 32.38 -1.90
N ARG A 197 -2.72 31.43 -1.77
CA ARG A 197 -3.64 31.41 -0.63
C ARG A 197 -3.01 30.83 0.65
N TRP A 198 -2.11 29.84 0.51
CA TRP A 198 -1.41 29.19 1.63
C TRP A 198 0.10 29.08 1.37
N PRO A 199 0.87 30.13 1.62
CA PRO A 199 2.30 30.19 1.29
C PRO A 199 3.16 29.12 1.96
N ALA A 200 2.77 28.64 3.14
CA ALA A 200 3.61 27.81 4.02
C ALA A 200 3.18 26.34 4.14
N ILE A 201 2.09 25.91 3.51
CA ILE A 201 1.65 24.52 3.63
C ILE A 201 2.63 23.53 2.99
N ALA A 202 2.76 22.34 3.55
CA ALA A 202 3.47 21.25 2.88
C ALA A 202 2.65 20.81 1.65
N LEU A 203 3.14 21.15 0.47
CA LEU A 203 2.51 20.91 -0.81
C LEU A 203 3.33 19.89 -1.59
N SER A 204 2.69 18.96 -2.26
CA SER A 204 3.33 18.02 -3.17
C SER A 204 2.48 17.78 -4.43
N CYS A 205 3.13 17.31 -5.47
CA CYS A 205 2.54 17.02 -6.76
C CYS A 205 2.63 15.52 -7.02
N ASP A 206 1.60 14.93 -7.61
CA ASP A 206 1.62 13.55 -8.09
C ASP A 206 1.23 13.52 -9.58
N ALA A 207 2.19 13.19 -10.40
CA ALA A 207 2.08 13.19 -11.85
C ALA A 207 1.66 11.85 -12.45
N ASN A 208 1.76 10.76 -11.70
CA ASN A 208 1.46 9.40 -12.16
C ASN A 208 2.04 9.08 -13.56
N GLY A 209 3.29 9.48 -13.81
CA GLY A 209 4.00 9.23 -15.07
C GLY A 209 3.50 10.00 -16.30
N SER A 210 2.76 11.10 -16.11
CA SER A 210 2.12 11.83 -17.21
C SER A 210 3.06 12.67 -18.06
N TYR A 211 4.26 12.99 -17.54
CA TYR A 211 5.27 13.79 -18.26
C TYR A 211 6.29 12.94 -18.99
N ARG A 212 7.08 13.62 -19.80
CA ARG A 212 8.24 13.07 -20.53
C ARG A 212 9.44 13.97 -20.29
N LEU A 213 10.66 13.50 -20.56
CA LEU A 213 11.87 14.31 -20.38
C LEU A 213 11.85 15.63 -21.18
N LYS A 214 11.16 15.68 -22.32
CA LYS A 214 10.95 16.92 -23.09
C LYS A 214 10.20 18.01 -22.31
N ASP A 215 9.47 17.63 -21.26
CA ASP A 215 8.69 18.54 -20.41
C ASP A 215 9.52 19.05 -19.21
N GLN A 216 10.84 18.81 -19.21
CA GLN A 216 11.76 19.16 -18.12
C GLN A 216 11.73 20.64 -17.73
N ASP A 217 11.56 21.55 -18.70
CA ASP A 217 11.51 22.99 -18.42
C ASP A 217 10.25 23.38 -17.66
N LEU A 218 9.11 22.74 -17.97
CA LEU A 218 7.88 22.87 -17.20
C LEU A 218 8.08 22.34 -15.77
N LEU A 219 8.62 21.11 -15.64
CA LEU A 219 8.87 20.50 -14.33
C LEU A 219 9.84 21.33 -13.48
N ARG A 220 10.87 21.92 -14.09
CA ARG A 220 11.79 22.86 -13.43
C ARG A 220 11.08 24.13 -12.95
N SER A 221 10.12 24.63 -13.72
CA SER A 221 9.35 25.80 -13.29
C SER A 221 8.55 25.56 -12.01
N LEU A 222 8.24 24.30 -11.69
CA LEU A 222 7.55 23.90 -10.46
C LEU A 222 8.42 24.07 -9.19
N ASP A 223 9.75 24.17 -9.33
CA ASP A 223 10.66 24.46 -8.20
C ASP A 223 10.32 25.78 -7.52
N ALA A 224 9.78 26.77 -8.28
CA ALA A 224 9.35 28.06 -7.74
C ALA A 224 8.26 27.96 -6.66
N PHE A 225 7.52 26.85 -6.62
CA PHE A 225 6.46 26.65 -5.63
C PHE A 225 6.96 26.02 -4.32
N GLY A 226 8.23 25.67 -4.17
CA GLY A 226 8.81 25.12 -2.95
C GLY A 226 8.07 23.87 -2.47
N MET A 227 7.83 22.92 -3.37
CA MET A 227 7.11 21.70 -3.05
C MET A 227 7.99 20.73 -2.26
N LEU A 228 7.35 19.94 -1.39
CA LEU A 228 8.01 18.87 -0.64
C LEU A 228 8.58 17.79 -1.59
N MET A 229 7.82 17.47 -2.65
CA MET A 229 8.22 16.50 -3.67
C MET A 229 7.37 16.62 -4.94
N ILE A 230 7.93 16.11 -6.04
CA ILE A 230 7.21 15.76 -7.28
C ILE A 230 7.18 14.24 -7.37
N GLU A 231 6.00 13.63 -7.22
CA GLU A 231 5.83 12.18 -7.25
C GLU A 231 5.66 11.68 -8.68
N GLN A 232 6.43 10.67 -9.05
CA GLN A 232 6.43 9.93 -10.32
C GLN A 232 6.22 10.82 -11.56
N PRO A 233 7.11 11.75 -11.84
CA PRO A 233 6.94 12.65 -12.99
C PRO A 233 7.00 11.91 -14.34
N LEU A 234 7.89 10.93 -14.48
CA LEU A 234 8.13 10.22 -15.74
C LEU A 234 7.57 8.78 -15.69
N TRP A 235 7.81 8.01 -16.72
CA TRP A 235 7.29 6.65 -16.90
C TRP A 235 7.69 5.71 -15.75
N HIS A 236 6.81 4.77 -15.42
CA HIS A 236 6.89 3.91 -14.23
C HIS A 236 8.07 2.90 -14.22
N ASN A 237 8.69 2.60 -15.34
CA ASN A 237 9.82 1.66 -15.43
C ASN A 237 11.15 2.34 -15.79
N ASP A 238 11.27 3.63 -15.47
CA ASP A 238 12.36 4.47 -15.91
C ASP A 238 13.11 5.10 -14.73
N PHE A 239 14.29 4.58 -14.43
CA PHE A 239 15.19 5.20 -13.45
C PHE A 239 16.17 6.18 -14.13
N TYR A 240 16.58 5.89 -15.36
CA TYR A 240 17.62 6.66 -16.04
C TYR A 240 17.18 8.10 -16.33
N PHE A 241 16.02 8.30 -16.95
CA PHE A 241 15.55 9.66 -17.20
C PHE A 241 15.09 10.38 -15.94
N HIS A 242 14.62 9.67 -14.91
CA HIS A 242 14.40 10.28 -13.60
C HIS A 242 15.70 10.82 -12.99
N SER A 243 16.82 10.10 -13.12
CA SER A 243 18.12 10.57 -12.65
C SER A 243 18.56 11.85 -13.38
N MET A 244 18.40 11.88 -14.72
CA MET A 244 18.67 13.09 -15.50
C MET A 244 17.79 14.27 -15.07
N LEU A 245 16.51 14.01 -14.82
CA LEU A 245 15.57 15.04 -14.39
C LEU A 245 15.90 15.52 -12.97
N GLN A 246 16.14 14.60 -12.01
CA GLN A 246 16.49 14.97 -10.63
C GLN A 246 17.75 15.84 -10.54
N SER A 247 18.72 15.63 -11.43
CA SER A 247 19.93 16.45 -11.48
C SER A 247 19.67 17.92 -11.85
N GLN A 248 18.49 18.23 -12.41
CA GLN A 248 18.08 19.55 -12.85
C GLN A 248 17.02 20.21 -11.94
N LEU A 249 16.48 19.45 -10.99
CA LEU A 249 15.42 19.91 -10.08
C LEU A 249 15.99 20.14 -8.67
N GLU A 250 15.59 21.24 -8.03
CA GLU A 250 15.78 21.46 -6.60
C GLU A 250 14.78 20.62 -5.80
N THR A 251 13.53 20.56 -6.25
CA THR A 251 12.47 19.76 -5.64
C THR A 251 12.81 18.27 -5.72
N PRO A 252 12.75 17.53 -4.60
CA PRO A 252 12.94 16.07 -4.61
C PRO A 252 11.96 15.35 -5.52
N ILE A 253 12.43 14.46 -6.37
CA ILE A 253 11.60 13.46 -7.01
C ILE A 253 11.28 12.37 -5.99
N CYS A 254 10.00 11.98 -5.92
CA CYS A 254 9.52 10.81 -5.19
C CYS A 254 9.13 9.73 -6.20
N LEU A 255 9.63 8.51 -6.05
CA LEU A 255 9.20 7.39 -6.89
C LEU A 255 8.12 6.57 -6.21
N ASP A 256 7.04 6.30 -6.95
CA ASP A 256 5.89 5.47 -6.59
C ASP A 256 5.87 4.22 -7.49
N GLU A 257 5.30 4.31 -8.68
CA GLU A 257 5.06 3.20 -9.59
C GLU A 257 6.33 2.46 -10.02
N SER A 258 7.48 3.11 -9.95
CA SER A 258 8.79 2.52 -10.29
C SER A 258 9.32 1.56 -9.22
N ILE A 259 8.84 1.62 -7.99
CA ILE A 259 9.40 0.86 -6.87
C ILE A 259 8.53 -0.35 -6.53
N HIS A 260 8.96 -1.52 -6.93
CA HIS A 260 8.24 -2.77 -6.68
C HIS A 260 8.89 -3.68 -5.63
N ASN A 261 10.14 -3.41 -5.28
CA ASN A 261 10.91 -4.19 -4.32
C ASN A 261 12.17 -3.43 -3.89
N ARG A 262 12.93 -4.01 -2.94
CA ARG A 262 14.15 -3.39 -2.43
C ARG A 262 15.24 -3.18 -3.50
N ARG A 263 15.27 -4.01 -4.57
CA ARG A 263 16.28 -3.88 -5.63
C ARG A 263 16.00 -2.65 -6.48
N ASP A 264 14.70 -2.39 -6.77
CA ASP A 264 14.28 -1.19 -7.47
C ASP A 264 14.62 0.06 -6.64
N ALA A 265 14.32 0.02 -5.32
CA ALA A 265 14.67 1.11 -4.40
C ALA A 265 16.18 1.36 -4.37
N LEU A 266 17.00 0.31 -4.25
CA LEU A 266 18.46 0.42 -4.27
C LEU A 266 18.95 0.98 -5.61
N ALA A 267 18.45 0.48 -6.74
CA ALA A 267 18.83 0.96 -8.07
C ALA A 267 18.46 2.44 -8.26
N ALA A 268 17.27 2.84 -7.84
CA ALA A 268 16.83 4.24 -7.91
C ALA A 268 17.72 5.17 -7.09
N ILE A 269 18.14 4.74 -5.89
CA ILE A 269 19.03 5.51 -5.01
C ILE A 269 20.45 5.60 -5.59
N GLU A 270 21.03 4.47 -6.02
CA GLU A 270 22.38 4.43 -6.59
C GLU A 270 22.50 5.20 -7.91
N MET A 271 21.41 5.29 -8.65
CA MET A 271 21.31 6.10 -9.87
C MET A 271 20.94 7.56 -9.60
N GLU A 272 20.70 7.93 -8.35
CA GLU A 272 20.25 9.28 -7.97
C GLU A 272 18.92 9.69 -8.69
N SER A 273 18.06 8.71 -8.95
CA SER A 273 16.80 8.92 -9.67
C SER A 273 15.72 9.59 -8.81
N CYS A 274 15.88 9.55 -7.50
CA CYS A 274 14.97 10.15 -6.54
C CYS A 274 15.66 10.47 -5.21
N ARG A 275 14.98 11.31 -4.41
CA ARG A 275 15.41 11.62 -3.04
C ARG A 275 14.38 11.19 -2.00
N ILE A 276 13.22 10.69 -2.44
CA ILE A 276 12.11 10.20 -1.60
C ILE A 276 11.51 8.97 -2.27
N ILE A 277 11.01 8.02 -1.47
CA ILE A 277 10.28 6.85 -1.99
C ILE A 277 8.93 6.75 -1.29
N ASN A 278 7.88 6.60 -2.10
CA ASN A 278 6.56 6.18 -1.66
C ASN A 278 6.53 4.65 -1.53
N VAL A 279 6.13 4.12 -0.39
CA VAL A 279 5.96 2.68 -0.16
C VAL A 279 4.47 2.35 -0.06
N LYS A 280 4.00 1.44 -0.92
CA LYS A 280 2.63 0.91 -0.90
C LYS A 280 2.67 -0.59 -0.74
N LEU A 281 2.03 -1.13 0.30
CA LEU A 281 2.03 -2.57 0.61
C LEU A 281 1.65 -3.44 -0.59
N GLY A 282 0.56 -3.10 -1.27
CA GLY A 282 0.13 -3.87 -2.43
C GLY A 282 1.13 -3.86 -3.57
N ARG A 283 1.69 -2.69 -3.90
CA ARG A 283 2.64 -2.54 -5.02
C ARG A 283 3.93 -3.30 -4.79
N VAL A 284 4.44 -3.34 -3.56
CA VAL A 284 5.69 -4.05 -3.26
C VAL A 284 5.50 -5.53 -2.94
N GLY A 285 4.26 -5.97 -2.64
CA GLY A 285 3.94 -7.39 -2.45
C GLY A 285 3.81 -7.84 -1.01
N GLY A 286 3.56 -6.92 -0.07
CA GLY A 286 3.28 -7.19 1.35
C GLY A 286 4.31 -6.60 2.31
N PHE A 287 4.14 -6.90 3.59
CA PHE A 287 4.97 -6.36 4.68
C PHE A 287 6.43 -6.74 4.58
N SER A 288 6.74 -8.00 4.27
CA SER A 288 8.15 -8.45 4.22
C SER A 288 8.97 -7.65 3.21
N GLU A 289 8.42 -7.36 2.03
CA GLU A 289 9.14 -6.56 1.04
C GLU A 289 9.11 -5.07 1.39
N ALA A 290 8.02 -4.56 1.95
CA ALA A 290 7.93 -3.19 2.43
C ALA A 290 8.99 -2.88 3.51
N ILE A 291 9.21 -3.81 4.46
CA ILE A 291 10.27 -3.72 5.47
C ILE A 291 11.66 -3.72 4.81
N ARG A 292 11.89 -4.55 3.78
CA ARG A 292 13.17 -4.56 3.05
C ARG A 292 13.42 -3.25 2.30
N VAL A 293 12.37 -2.65 1.71
CA VAL A 293 12.45 -1.31 1.10
C VAL A 293 12.76 -0.26 2.17
N HIS A 294 12.03 -0.28 3.29
CA HIS A 294 12.26 0.62 4.42
C HIS A 294 13.73 0.54 4.90
N ASN A 295 14.26 -0.66 5.10
CA ASN A 295 15.61 -0.84 5.63
C ASN A 295 16.68 -0.30 4.66
N VAL A 296 16.60 -0.63 3.37
CA VAL A 296 17.57 -0.15 2.39
C VAL A 296 17.53 1.37 2.21
N THR A 297 16.34 1.98 2.31
CA THR A 297 16.19 3.44 2.23
C THR A 297 16.71 4.12 3.50
N ALA A 298 16.45 3.55 4.69
CA ALA A 298 16.98 4.04 5.96
C ALA A 298 18.53 4.00 6.00
N GLU A 299 19.14 2.89 5.55
CA GLU A 299 20.61 2.75 5.44
C GLU A 299 21.25 3.81 4.53
N ARG A 300 20.50 4.32 3.55
CA ARG A 300 20.97 5.33 2.59
C ARG A 300 20.49 6.75 2.91
N GLY A 301 19.78 6.94 4.03
CA GLY A 301 19.27 8.26 4.45
C GLY A 301 18.17 8.81 3.51
N VAL A 302 17.48 7.95 2.76
CA VAL A 302 16.37 8.34 1.88
C VAL A 302 15.08 8.19 2.65
N PRO A 303 14.32 9.28 2.90
CA PRO A 303 13.06 9.23 3.61
C PRO A 303 11.98 8.51 2.80
N VAL A 304 11.07 7.85 3.53
CA VAL A 304 9.91 7.19 2.94
C VAL A 304 8.61 7.67 3.57
N TRP A 305 7.51 7.42 2.87
CA TRP A 305 6.16 7.61 3.36
C TRP A 305 5.22 6.52 2.82
N CYS A 306 4.11 6.30 3.51
CA CYS A 306 3.14 5.28 3.15
C CYS A 306 2.07 5.85 2.23
N GLY A 307 2.04 5.36 0.99
CA GLY A 307 1.00 5.72 0.01
C GLY A 307 -0.29 4.93 0.23
N GLY A 308 -1.42 5.50 -0.20
CA GLY A 308 -2.74 4.87 -0.17
C GLY A 308 -3.22 4.42 -1.54
N MET A 309 -4.16 3.46 -1.52
CA MET A 309 -4.81 2.89 -2.71
C MET A 309 -6.34 2.86 -2.58
N LEU A 310 -6.94 3.79 -1.83
CA LEU A 310 -8.36 3.84 -1.50
C LEU A 310 -8.81 2.55 -0.76
N GLU A 311 -8.01 2.14 0.22
CA GLU A 311 -8.26 0.95 1.01
C GLU A 311 -9.49 1.11 1.91
N THR A 312 -10.09 -0.02 2.28
CA THR A 312 -10.98 -0.13 3.43
C THR A 312 -10.19 0.01 4.74
N GLY A 313 -10.90 -0.02 5.84
CA GLY A 313 -10.26 -0.04 7.16
C GLY A 313 -9.28 -1.19 7.37
N ILE A 314 -9.43 -2.33 6.68
CA ILE A 314 -8.48 -3.46 6.77
C ILE A 314 -7.13 -3.06 6.18
N GLY A 315 -7.08 -2.64 4.92
CA GLY A 315 -5.84 -2.21 4.29
C GLY A 315 -5.25 -0.97 4.96
N ARG A 316 -6.12 -0.08 5.47
CA ARG A 316 -5.73 1.12 6.19
C ARG A 316 -5.08 0.80 7.55
N ALA A 317 -5.59 -0.20 8.28
CA ALA A 317 -4.96 -0.70 9.50
C ALA A 317 -3.53 -1.23 9.21
N HIS A 318 -3.35 -1.92 8.11
CA HIS A 318 -2.03 -2.38 7.66
C HIS A 318 -1.09 -1.22 7.32
N ASN A 319 -1.60 -0.20 6.63
CA ASN A 319 -0.81 1.00 6.32
C ASN A 319 -0.40 1.76 7.58
N ILE A 320 -1.28 1.83 8.60
CA ILE A 320 -0.94 2.42 9.91
C ILE A 320 0.19 1.64 10.56
N ALA A 321 0.10 0.31 10.58
CA ALA A 321 1.13 -0.55 11.15
C ALA A 321 2.46 -0.39 10.41
N LEU A 322 2.46 -0.33 9.06
CA LEU A 322 3.67 -0.08 8.27
C LEU A 322 4.28 1.30 8.56
N ALA A 323 3.45 2.34 8.57
CA ALA A 323 3.90 3.71 8.77
C ALA A 323 4.45 3.99 10.17
N SER A 324 4.30 3.05 11.12
CA SER A 324 4.91 3.11 12.44
C SER A 324 6.43 2.83 12.45
N LEU A 325 6.99 2.27 11.37
CA LEU A 325 8.43 2.03 11.23
C LEU A 325 9.22 3.34 11.20
N GLU A 326 10.48 3.29 11.63
CA GLU A 326 11.30 4.48 11.95
C GLU A 326 11.49 5.44 10.77
N ASN A 327 11.73 4.94 9.55
CA ASN A 327 12.04 5.79 8.39
C ASN A 327 10.80 6.34 7.67
N PHE A 328 9.58 6.01 8.10
CA PHE A 328 8.35 6.64 7.61
C PHE A 328 8.16 8.01 8.27
N ILE A 329 8.98 8.97 7.84
CA ILE A 329 9.09 10.29 8.49
C ILE A 329 8.27 11.40 7.82
N LEU A 330 7.77 11.16 6.61
CA LEU A 330 6.94 12.12 5.88
C LEU A 330 5.46 11.77 6.03
N PRO A 331 4.55 12.78 6.01
CA PRO A 331 3.12 12.54 6.08
C PRO A 331 2.64 11.62 4.95
N GLY A 332 2.02 10.49 5.33
CA GLY A 332 1.51 9.49 4.40
C GLY A 332 0.12 9.80 3.84
N ASP A 333 -0.33 9.01 2.85
CA ASP A 333 -1.71 9.08 2.34
C ASP A 333 -2.66 8.15 3.13
N VAL A 334 -2.38 7.94 4.41
CA VAL A 334 -3.30 7.26 5.32
C VAL A 334 -4.24 8.32 5.90
N SER A 335 -5.52 8.20 5.61
CA SER A 335 -6.52 9.22 5.96
C SER A 335 -7.67 8.62 6.78
N ALA A 336 -8.55 9.46 7.33
CA ALA A 336 -9.74 9.00 8.03
C ALA A 336 -10.65 8.11 7.15
N SER A 337 -11.33 7.14 7.74
CA SER A 337 -12.29 6.28 7.04
C SER A 337 -13.40 7.10 6.38
N SER A 338 -13.91 8.12 7.07
CA SER A 338 -14.95 9.04 6.61
C SER A 338 -14.58 9.87 5.37
N ARG A 339 -13.32 9.84 4.96
CA ARG A 339 -12.89 10.50 3.72
C ARG A 339 -13.38 9.76 2.47
N TYR A 340 -13.50 8.43 2.55
CA TYR A 340 -13.85 7.59 1.40
C TYR A 340 -15.16 6.85 1.58
N TRP A 341 -15.53 6.50 2.83
CA TRP A 341 -16.64 5.60 3.12
C TRP A 341 -17.65 6.27 4.03
N GLU A 342 -18.93 6.18 3.69
CA GLU A 342 -20.00 6.58 4.59
C GLU A 342 -19.98 5.73 5.86
N GLU A 343 -19.73 4.44 5.69
CA GLU A 343 -19.47 3.49 6.76
C GLU A 343 -18.38 2.51 6.32
N ASP A 344 -17.32 2.39 7.12
CA ASP A 344 -16.23 1.45 6.90
C ASP A 344 -16.62 0.04 7.41
N ILE A 345 -15.84 -0.97 7.00
CA ILE A 345 -16.00 -2.38 7.39
C ILE A 345 -15.27 -2.75 8.68
N ILE A 346 -14.67 -1.78 9.36
CA ILE A 346 -13.98 -1.95 10.65
C ILE A 346 -14.61 -1.10 11.74
N GLU A 347 -14.30 -1.44 13.01
CA GLU A 347 -14.66 -0.67 14.18
C GLU A 347 -13.50 -0.67 15.21
N PRO A 348 -13.18 0.49 15.82
CA PRO A 348 -13.66 1.83 15.45
C PRO A 348 -13.21 2.22 14.03
N ALA A 349 -13.86 3.20 13.43
CA ALA A 349 -13.37 3.80 12.20
C ALA A 349 -12.00 4.48 12.42
N VAL A 350 -11.15 4.52 11.39
CA VAL A 350 -9.89 5.27 11.46
C VAL A 350 -10.19 6.77 11.46
N GLU A 351 -9.64 7.46 12.43
CA GLU A 351 -9.80 8.92 12.60
C GLU A 351 -8.46 9.63 12.53
N VAL A 352 -8.48 10.86 12.04
CA VAL A 352 -7.35 11.78 12.05
C VAL A 352 -7.58 12.81 13.16
N THR A 353 -6.57 12.99 14.02
CA THR A 353 -6.61 14.00 15.07
C THR A 353 -6.58 15.41 14.49
N PRO A 354 -6.99 16.45 15.25
CA PRO A 354 -6.88 17.85 14.80
C PRO A 354 -5.46 18.30 14.44
N ASN A 355 -4.44 17.56 14.90
CA ASN A 355 -3.04 17.79 14.56
C ASN A 355 -2.57 17.04 13.30
N GLY A 356 -3.48 16.38 12.58
CA GLY A 356 -3.17 15.63 11.36
C GLY A 356 -2.37 14.35 11.60
N GLU A 357 -2.67 13.65 12.68
CA GLU A 357 -2.02 12.39 13.05
C GLU A 357 -3.07 11.29 13.22
N ILE A 358 -2.70 10.04 12.94
CA ILE A 358 -3.48 8.85 13.32
C ILE A 358 -2.75 8.17 14.47
N LEU A 359 -3.49 7.81 15.52
CA LEU A 359 -2.97 7.02 16.63
C LEU A 359 -2.77 5.56 16.18
N VAL A 360 -1.59 5.03 16.44
CA VAL A 360 -1.29 3.62 16.16
C VAL A 360 -1.98 2.76 17.22
N PRO A 361 -2.86 1.81 16.83
CA PRO A 361 -3.61 0.98 17.77
C PRO A 361 -2.68 0.18 18.68
N GLN A 362 -3.03 0.09 19.95
CA GLN A 362 -2.24 -0.65 20.95
C GLN A 362 -2.81 -2.04 21.27
N SER A 363 -3.95 -2.39 20.70
CA SER A 363 -4.56 -3.71 20.84
C SER A 363 -3.89 -4.75 19.94
N VAL A 364 -4.07 -6.02 20.31
CA VAL A 364 -3.53 -7.20 19.60
C VAL A 364 -3.99 -7.23 18.14
N GLY A 365 -3.13 -7.74 17.26
CA GLY A 365 -3.41 -7.83 15.82
C GLY A 365 -3.35 -6.48 15.15
N ARG A 366 -4.15 -6.28 14.11
CA ARG A 366 -4.28 -5.02 13.37
C ARG A 366 -4.89 -3.86 14.17
N GLY A 367 -5.45 -4.19 15.37
CA GLY A 367 -5.96 -3.18 16.30
C GLY A 367 -7.37 -2.67 16.04
N PHE A 368 -8.08 -3.25 15.08
CA PHE A 368 -9.46 -2.92 14.71
C PHE A 368 -10.28 -4.19 14.52
N GLU A 369 -11.55 -4.14 14.93
CA GLU A 369 -12.48 -5.24 14.70
C GLU A 369 -13.08 -5.15 13.29
N VAL A 370 -13.27 -6.30 12.64
CA VAL A 370 -13.95 -6.36 11.34
C VAL A 370 -15.45 -6.57 11.53
N LYS A 371 -16.26 -5.70 10.98
CA LYS A 371 -17.74 -5.82 10.95
C LYS A 371 -18.16 -6.93 10.01
N ARG A 372 -18.11 -8.18 10.48
CA ARG A 372 -18.37 -9.37 9.64
C ARG A 372 -19.73 -9.32 8.92
N ASP A 373 -20.79 -8.89 9.59
CA ASP A 373 -22.13 -8.80 9.00
C ASP A 373 -22.15 -7.82 7.84
N ARG A 374 -21.41 -6.70 7.98
CA ARG A 374 -21.28 -5.72 6.89
C ARG A 374 -20.48 -6.27 5.72
N VAL A 375 -19.37 -6.96 5.99
CA VAL A 375 -18.58 -7.64 4.95
C VAL A 375 -19.45 -8.64 4.19
N GLU A 376 -20.27 -9.45 4.88
CA GLU A 376 -21.20 -10.37 4.23
C GLU A 376 -22.22 -9.64 3.35
N GLN A 377 -22.83 -8.56 3.85
CA GLN A 377 -23.81 -7.76 3.07
C GLN A 377 -23.20 -7.16 1.80
N LEU A 378 -21.92 -6.75 1.84
CA LEU A 378 -21.22 -6.15 0.70
C LEU A 378 -20.59 -7.19 -0.24
N THR A 379 -20.58 -8.48 0.15
CA THR A 379 -19.96 -9.56 -0.62
C THR A 379 -20.78 -9.88 -1.87
N VAL A 380 -20.15 -9.79 -3.04
CA VAL A 380 -20.75 -10.15 -4.34
C VAL A 380 -20.34 -11.53 -4.81
N ARG A 381 -19.20 -12.04 -4.37
CA ARG A 381 -18.75 -13.42 -4.55
C ARG A 381 -17.77 -13.83 -3.47
N SER A 382 -17.73 -15.13 -3.16
CA SER A 382 -16.75 -15.68 -2.22
C SER A 382 -16.37 -17.10 -2.60
N GLU A 383 -15.16 -17.50 -2.23
CA GLU A 383 -14.66 -18.86 -2.41
C GLU A 383 -13.85 -19.26 -1.17
N ARG A 384 -14.01 -20.51 -0.73
CA ARG A 384 -13.32 -21.06 0.45
C ARG A 384 -12.38 -22.19 0.04
N PHE A 385 -11.18 -22.12 0.57
CA PHE A 385 -10.10 -23.09 0.33
C PHE A 385 -9.69 -23.73 1.65
N HIS A 386 -9.49 -25.04 1.65
CA HIS A 386 -9.06 -25.80 2.83
C HIS A 386 -7.69 -26.43 2.60
N HIS A 387 -6.93 -26.53 3.65
CA HIS A 387 -5.73 -27.37 3.65
C HIS A 387 -6.17 -28.81 3.30
N ARG A 388 -5.65 -29.37 2.20
CA ARG A 388 -5.87 -30.78 1.91
C ARG A 388 -5.02 -31.58 2.87
N ASN A 389 -5.64 -32.22 3.87
CA ASN A 389 -4.97 -33.29 4.61
C ASN A 389 -4.48 -34.31 3.59
N LYS A 390 -3.21 -34.68 3.65
CA LYS A 390 -2.71 -35.89 2.96
C LYS A 390 -3.43 -37.07 3.61
N ALA A 391 -4.65 -37.37 3.16
CA ALA A 391 -5.28 -38.65 3.45
C ALA A 391 -4.42 -39.72 2.78
N HIS A 392 -4.08 -40.71 3.58
CA HIS A 392 -3.35 -41.91 3.18
C HIS A 392 -3.87 -42.43 1.84
N GLY A 393 -2.91 -42.82 0.96
CA GLY A 393 -3.22 -43.40 -0.33
C GLY A 393 -4.12 -44.64 -0.20
N GLU A 394 -5.28 -44.56 -0.81
CA GLU A 394 -5.99 -45.73 -1.29
C GLU A 394 -6.05 -45.65 -2.82
N SER A 395 -5.40 -46.64 -3.37
CA SER A 395 -5.37 -46.95 -4.78
C SER A 395 -6.78 -47.08 -5.37
N ALA A 396 -7.18 -46.15 -6.21
CA ALA A 396 -8.30 -46.42 -7.13
C ALA A 396 -7.73 -47.12 -8.38
N GLY A 397 -8.01 -48.41 -8.42
CA GLY A 397 -7.64 -49.31 -9.47
C GLY A 397 -8.18 -48.94 -10.85
N ALA A 398 -7.45 -49.38 -11.84
CA ALA A 398 -7.78 -49.36 -13.24
C ALA A 398 -9.25 -49.76 -13.53
N ALA A 399 -9.97 -48.95 -14.24
CA ALA A 399 -11.14 -49.36 -14.99
C ALA A 399 -10.84 -49.24 -16.48
N GLN A 400 -10.89 -50.41 -17.06
CA GLN A 400 -10.62 -50.81 -18.42
C GLN A 400 -11.25 -49.93 -19.51
N ALA A 401 -10.45 -49.71 -20.53
CA ALA A 401 -10.92 -49.49 -21.90
C ALA A 401 -11.79 -50.64 -22.39
N ARG A 402 -12.96 -50.38 -22.95
CA ARG A 402 -13.61 -51.16 -24.02
C ARG A 402 -14.71 -50.36 -24.73
N ALA A 403 -14.51 -50.35 -26.02
CA ALA A 403 -15.36 -50.12 -27.20
C ALA A 403 -15.55 -48.67 -27.63
#